data_1e3b2e56e63ba78bad429de4617cda2a
#
_entry.id   1e3b2e56e63ba78bad429de4617cda2a
#
_cell.length_a   1.000
_cell.length_b   1.000
_cell.length_c   1.000
_cell.angle_alpha   90.00
_cell.angle_beta   90.00
_cell.angle_gamma   90.00
#
_symmetry.space_group_name_H-M   'P 1'
#
loop_
_entity.id
_entity.type
_entity.pdbx_description
1 polymer ?
#
loop_
_entity_poly.entity_id
_entity_poly.type
_entity_poly.pdbx_seq_one_letter_code
_entity_poly.pdbx_strand_id
1 'polypeptide(L)'
;MAEFFSQYVPTWLAYLLAALVHCVLLIHVVAVGALVFIWLERKVAGRIQDRLGPTRVGGKFGWLQTLADGLKLITKEDLMPEGADAVLFRLAPYISFCASFCAYIALPFSDGWVAVELNAGVFFILAVMGLEVFGVILAGYSSASKWSLFGGMREAAQVVSYEVPMGMCVVVPVLIAGSMDLVQIGRLQEGFLTNWLIFHDPFTFITFWVYFTCATASVNRAPFDLAEAESELVAGFHTEYSGLRWSFFFMAEYGSMFAVSGLAAILFFGGWNGPLPISDWLTLTHEHGPVWGYLGNFLGMLNFMFKCVAGVTFMMWARWTLPRLRIDQVMKVCLKYCTPIAAVMFLGAVVWTYYLPEGATGARRPYAEKLYRPAGDEAAAQSRLSLRESSGDPLSLGDRTHRRTAQDDAIFRGAKDDEPRDATSRQPGHRQGSAPATYREEASFR
;
A
#
# COMPACT_ATOMS: atom_id res chain seq x y z
N MET A 1 -17.37 -14.73 1.18
CA MET A 1 -17.01 -15.78 0.19
C MET A 1 -16.75 -17.12 0.85
N ALA A 2 -15.79 -17.23 1.80
CA ALA A 2 -15.53 -18.51 2.47
C ALA A 2 -16.77 -19.07 3.18
N GLU A 3 -17.55 -18.24 3.87
CA GLU A 3 -18.81 -18.64 4.52
C GLU A 3 -19.86 -19.19 3.54
N PHE A 4 -19.95 -18.61 2.34
CA PHE A 4 -20.84 -19.11 1.28
C PHE A 4 -20.41 -20.50 0.83
N PHE A 5 -19.11 -20.72 0.60
CA PHE A 5 -18.62 -22.03 0.21
C PHE A 5 -18.69 -23.07 1.35
N SER A 6 -18.57 -22.68 2.62
CA SER A 6 -18.63 -23.57 3.77
C SER A 6 -20.00 -24.24 3.95
N GLN A 7 -21.05 -23.73 3.31
CA GLN A 7 -22.39 -24.36 3.28
C GLN A 7 -22.44 -25.63 2.40
N TYR A 8 -21.52 -25.73 1.42
CA TYR A 8 -21.55 -26.81 0.42
C TYR A 8 -20.35 -27.75 0.51
N VAL A 9 -19.25 -27.31 1.14
CA VAL A 9 -17.95 -28.03 1.15
C VAL A 9 -17.31 -27.96 2.53
N PRO A 10 -16.41 -28.88 2.89
CA PRO A 10 -15.64 -28.80 4.13
C PRO A 10 -14.93 -27.47 4.29
N THR A 11 -14.84 -26.97 5.52
CA THR A 11 -14.34 -25.61 5.82
C THR A 11 -12.96 -25.31 5.23
N TRP A 12 -12.01 -26.24 5.30
CA TRP A 12 -10.67 -26.07 4.72
C TRP A 12 -10.71 -25.88 3.19
N LEU A 13 -11.59 -26.61 2.48
CA LEU A 13 -11.75 -26.50 1.04
C LEU A 13 -12.49 -25.21 0.66
N ALA A 14 -13.44 -24.77 1.50
CA ALA A 14 -14.14 -23.48 1.33
C ALA A 14 -13.15 -22.30 1.38
N TYR A 15 -12.22 -22.29 2.33
CA TYR A 15 -11.16 -21.26 2.39
C TYR A 15 -10.24 -21.32 1.19
N LEU A 16 -9.84 -22.50 0.74
CA LEU A 16 -9.00 -22.66 -0.44
C LEU A 16 -9.69 -22.16 -1.72
N LEU A 17 -10.96 -22.50 -1.91
CA LEU A 17 -11.74 -22.02 -3.03
C LEU A 17 -11.94 -20.50 -3.00
N ALA A 18 -12.22 -19.93 -1.83
CA ALA A 18 -12.34 -18.50 -1.67
C ALA A 18 -11.01 -17.77 -1.99
N ALA A 19 -9.88 -18.30 -1.50
CA ALA A 19 -8.56 -17.76 -1.82
C ALA A 19 -8.25 -17.83 -3.33
N LEU A 20 -8.58 -18.94 -3.97
CA LEU A 20 -8.41 -19.10 -5.41
C LEU A 20 -9.25 -18.11 -6.22
N VAL A 21 -10.52 -17.90 -5.83
CA VAL A 21 -11.39 -16.91 -6.49
C VAL A 21 -10.82 -15.49 -6.29
N HIS A 22 -10.39 -15.12 -5.09
CA HIS A 22 -9.78 -13.82 -4.85
C HIS A 22 -8.49 -13.65 -5.69
N CYS A 23 -7.64 -14.67 -5.76
CA CYS A 23 -6.43 -14.65 -6.57
C CYS A 23 -6.75 -14.42 -8.06
N VAL A 24 -7.70 -15.16 -8.60
CA VAL A 24 -8.14 -15.00 -10.01
C VAL A 24 -8.70 -13.60 -10.26
N LEU A 25 -9.54 -13.08 -9.37
CA LEU A 25 -10.09 -11.73 -9.48
C LEU A 25 -8.99 -10.67 -9.46
N LEU A 26 -8.03 -10.75 -8.52
CA LEU A 26 -6.92 -9.81 -8.43
C LEU A 26 -6.01 -9.86 -9.66
N ILE A 27 -5.69 -11.06 -10.17
CA ILE A 27 -4.93 -11.21 -11.43
C ILE A 27 -5.64 -10.49 -12.58
N HIS A 28 -6.97 -10.63 -12.69
CA HIS A 28 -7.73 -9.95 -13.73
C HIS A 28 -7.71 -8.42 -13.54
N VAL A 29 -7.84 -7.92 -12.31
CA VAL A 29 -7.76 -6.48 -12.02
C VAL A 29 -6.39 -5.92 -12.44
N VAL A 30 -5.30 -6.61 -12.10
CA VAL A 30 -3.93 -6.18 -12.48
C VAL A 30 -3.73 -6.25 -13.98
N ALA A 31 -4.12 -7.36 -14.64
CA ALA A 31 -3.94 -7.54 -16.08
C ALA A 31 -4.77 -6.54 -16.90
N VAL A 32 -6.04 -6.37 -16.56
CA VAL A 32 -6.91 -5.38 -17.23
C VAL A 32 -6.45 -3.97 -16.92
N GLY A 33 -6.04 -3.70 -15.68
CA GLY A 33 -5.45 -2.43 -15.28
C GLY A 33 -4.23 -2.08 -16.12
N ALA A 34 -3.29 -3.00 -16.28
CA ALA A 34 -2.11 -2.82 -17.12
C ALA A 34 -2.47 -2.52 -18.59
N LEU A 35 -3.44 -3.27 -19.17
CA LEU A 35 -3.92 -3.00 -20.53
C LEU A 35 -4.49 -1.58 -20.67
N VAL A 36 -5.28 -1.13 -19.71
CA VAL A 36 -5.89 0.22 -19.71
C VAL A 36 -4.83 1.29 -19.53
N PHE A 37 -3.90 1.11 -18.59
CA PHE A 37 -2.84 2.11 -18.30
C PHE A 37 -1.84 2.25 -19.45
N ILE A 38 -1.42 1.16 -20.09
CA ILE A 38 -0.56 1.22 -21.26
C ILE A 38 -1.27 1.96 -22.41
N TRP A 39 -2.56 1.71 -22.62
CA TRP A 39 -3.34 2.43 -23.60
C TRP A 39 -3.45 3.92 -23.25
N LEU A 40 -3.75 4.24 -21.98
CA LEU A 40 -3.86 5.60 -21.47
C LEU A 40 -2.55 6.37 -21.65
N GLU A 41 -1.42 5.77 -21.29
CA GLU A 41 -0.10 6.39 -21.43
C GLU A 41 0.21 6.75 -22.90
N ARG A 42 -0.09 5.84 -23.83
CA ARG A 42 0.07 6.13 -25.26
C ARG A 42 -0.82 7.26 -25.76
N LYS A 43 -2.04 7.40 -25.18
CA LYS A 43 -2.93 8.52 -25.49
C LYS A 43 -2.43 9.81 -24.91
N VAL A 44 -2.03 9.83 -23.64
CA VAL A 44 -1.47 11.02 -22.96
C VAL A 44 -0.19 11.47 -23.67
N ALA A 45 0.75 10.55 -23.91
CA ALA A 45 1.98 10.82 -24.65
C ALA A 45 1.70 11.39 -26.04
N GLY A 46 0.75 10.79 -26.77
CA GLY A 46 0.35 11.29 -28.09
C GLY A 46 -0.13 12.73 -28.03
N ARG A 47 -0.98 13.08 -27.04
CA ARG A 47 -1.49 14.43 -26.87
C ARG A 47 -0.41 15.45 -26.52
N ILE A 48 0.52 15.09 -25.64
CA ILE A 48 1.65 15.97 -25.27
C ILE A 48 2.59 16.20 -26.46
N GLN A 49 2.77 15.19 -27.31
CA GLN A 49 3.63 15.22 -28.50
C GLN A 49 2.90 15.71 -29.77
N ASP A 50 1.70 16.26 -29.63
CA ASP A 50 0.84 16.74 -30.74
C ASP A 50 0.57 15.68 -31.81
N ARG A 51 0.27 14.43 -31.38
CA ARG A 51 -0.10 13.30 -32.23
C ARG A 51 -1.30 12.55 -31.63
N LEU A 52 -2.00 11.76 -32.48
CA LEU A 52 -3.26 11.12 -32.08
C LEU A 52 -3.09 9.87 -31.19
N GLY A 53 -1.88 9.32 -31.06
CA GLY A 53 -1.66 8.02 -30.41
C GLY A 53 -2.30 6.87 -31.23
N PRO A 54 -2.55 5.67 -30.61
CA PRO A 54 -3.13 4.53 -31.30
C PRO A 54 -4.56 4.81 -31.75
N THR A 55 -4.83 4.62 -33.07
CA THR A 55 -6.13 4.91 -33.68
C THR A 55 -6.59 3.86 -34.70
N ARG A 56 -5.75 2.86 -35.02
CA ARG A 56 -6.05 1.92 -36.12
C ARG A 56 -6.64 0.59 -35.64
N VAL A 57 -6.15 0.04 -34.51
CA VAL A 57 -6.57 -1.26 -34.00
C VAL A 57 -7.68 -1.08 -32.97
N GLY A 58 -8.87 -1.59 -33.22
CA GLY A 58 -10.04 -1.43 -32.33
C GLY A 58 -10.79 -0.10 -32.50
N GLY A 59 -10.82 0.46 -33.72
CA GLY A 59 -11.56 1.67 -34.06
C GLY A 59 -10.82 2.97 -33.72
N LYS A 60 -11.54 4.11 -33.74
CA LYS A 60 -10.97 5.46 -33.55
C LYS A 60 -10.21 5.67 -32.23
N PHE A 61 -10.51 4.87 -31.22
CA PHE A 61 -9.88 4.98 -29.89
C PHE A 61 -8.67 4.05 -29.71
N GLY A 62 -8.49 3.07 -30.60
CA GLY A 62 -7.35 2.15 -30.54
C GLY A 62 -7.35 1.21 -29.34
N TRP A 63 -8.53 0.78 -28.84
CA TRP A 63 -8.70 -0.04 -27.63
C TRP A 63 -7.95 -1.37 -27.65
N LEU A 64 -7.89 -2.02 -28.82
CA LEU A 64 -7.30 -3.35 -28.96
C LEU A 64 -5.77 -3.31 -29.17
N GLN A 65 -5.16 -2.14 -29.20
CA GLN A 65 -3.72 -2.02 -29.43
C GLN A 65 -2.90 -2.73 -28.36
N THR A 66 -3.22 -2.53 -27.09
CA THR A 66 -2.52 -3.15 -25.96
C THR A 66 -2.73 -4.66 -25.90
N LEU A 67 -3.94 -5.12 -26.29
CA LEU A 67 -4.21 -6.55 -26.42
C LEU A 67 -3.37 -7.18 -27.54
N ALA A 68 -3.28 -6.50 -28.68
CA ALA A 68 -2.45 -6.95 -29.79
C ALA A 68 -0.95 -7.02 -29.41
N ASP A 69 -0.48 -6.05 -28.62
CA ASP A 69 0.89 -6.07 -28.09
C ASP A 69 1.11 -7.22 -27.10
N GLY A 70 0.14 -7.51 -26.24
CA GLY A 70 0.18 -8.67 -25.34
C GLY A 70 0.26 -10.00 -26.12
N LEU A 71 -0.61 -10.19 -27.12
CA LEU A 71 -0.58 -11.37 -27.98
C LEU A 71 0.76 -11.52 -28.74
N LYS A 72 1.30 -10.41 -29.23
CA LYS A 72 2.63 -10.40 -29.84
C LYS A 72 3.71 -10.87 -28.88
N LEU A 73 3.70 -10.41 -27.63
CA LEU A 73 4.70 -10.79 -26.63
C LEU A 73 4.58 -12.26 -26.20
N ILE A 74 3.37 -12.83 -26.17
CA ILE A 74 3.15 -14.25 -25.90
C ILE A 74 3.70 -15.13 -27.03
N THR A 75 3.55 -14.69 -28.30
CA THR A 75 4.01 -15.44 -29.47
C THR A 75 5.48 -15.21 -29.82
N LYS A 76 6.11 -14.21 -29.19
CA LYS A 76 7.52 -13.88 -29.43
C LYS A 76 8.44 -14.91 -28.79
N GLU A 77 9.51 -15.26 -29.50
CA GLU A 77 10.54 -16.17 -29.02
C GLU A 77 11.23 -15.64 -27.77
N ASP A 78 11.40 -16.54 -26.79
CA ASP A 78 12.06 -16.25 -25.52
C ASP A 78 13.51 -16.66 -25.57
N LEU A 79 14.39 -15.69 -25.79
CA LEU A 79 15.84 -15.88 -25.92
C LEU A 79 16.52 -15.67 -24.56
N MET A 80 17.52 -16.48 -24.28
CA MET A 80 18.38 -16.35 -23.12
C MET A 80 19.85 -16.34 -23.59
N PRO A 81 20.66 -15.36 -23.14
CA PRO A 81 22.09 -15.32 -23.45
C PRO A 81 22.83 -16.54 -22.89
N GLU A 82 23.83 -17.05 -23.64
CA GLU A 82 24.62 -18.22 -23.22
C GLU A 82 25.39 -18.00 -21.92
N GLY A 83 25.83 -16.78 -21.65
CA GLY A 83 26.56 -16.42 -20.44
C GLY A 83 25.67 -16.11 -19.23
N ALA A 84 24.34 -16.11 -19.39
CA ALA A 84 23.40 -15.77 -18.30
C ALA A 84 23.25 -16.91 -17.29
N ASP A 85 23.04 -16.54 -16.00
CA ASP A 85 22.62 -17.52 -14.98
C ASP A 85 21.15 -17.91 -15.24
N ALA A 86 20.95 -19.13 -15.75
CA ALA A 86 19.65 -19.60 -16.22
C ALA A 86 18.57 -19.63 -15.12
N VAL A 87 18.94 -19.88 -13.85
CA VAL A 87 18.00 -19.96 -12.74
C VAL A 87 17.55 -18.56 -12.33
N LEU A 88 18.50 -17.68 -12.07
CA LEU A 88 18.21 -16.30 -11.64
C LEU A 88 17.52 -15.51 -12.76
N PHE A 89 17.96 -15.68 -14.01
CA PHE A 89 17.36 -15.03 -15.18
C PHE A 89 15.88 -15.39 -15.37
N ARG A 90 15.53 -16.66 -15.11
CA ARG A 90 14.14 -17.10 -15.19
C ARG A 90 13.31 -16.62 -13.99
N LEU A 91 13.90 -16.58 -12.79
CA LEU A 91 13.19 -16.28 -11.53
C LEU A 91 12.92 -14.79 -11.37
N ALA A 92 13.83 -13.92 -11.79
CA ALA A 92 13.76 -12.46 -11.58
C ALA A 92 12.43 -11.82 -12.01
N PRO A 93 11.88 -12.04 -13.22
CA PRO A 93 10.61 -11.43 -13.64
C PRO A 93 9.43 -11.91 -12.81
N TYR A 94 9.46 -13.16 -12.34
CA TYR A 94 8.39 -13.68 -11.48
C TYR A 94 8.44 -13.08 -10.08
N ILE A 95 9.63 -12.86 -9.51
CA ILE A 95 9.78 -12.19 -8.21
C ILE A 95 9.20 -10.78 -8.29
N SER A 96 9.58 -9.99 -9.30
CA SER A 96 9.09 -8.63 -9.48
C SER A 96 7.56 -8.60 -9.65
N PHE A 97 7.03 -9.45 -10.54
CA PHE A 97 5.58 -9.52 -10.78
C PHE A 97 4.79 -9.99 -9.56
N CYS A 98 5.25 -11.05 -8.87
CA CYS A 98 4.57 -11.56 -7.68
C CYS A 98 4.58 -10.54 -6.55
N ALA A 99 5.67 -9.80 -6.38
CA ALA A 99 5.76 -8.74 -5.38
C ALA A 99 4.72 -7.65 -5.64
N SER A 100 4.71 -7.06 -6.84
CA SER A 100 3.71 -6.06 -7.22
C SER A 100 2.27 -6.58 -7.05
N PHE A 101 2.01 -7.83 -7.45
CA PHE A 101 0.70 -8.47 -7.29
C PHE A 101 0.30 -8.66 -5.83
N CYS A 102 1.23 -9.05 -4.95
CA CYS A 102 0.93 -9.24 -3.53
C CYS A 102 0.51 -7.95 -2.82
N ALA A 103 0.93 -6.77 -3.28
CA ALA A 103 0.49 -5.50 -2.72
C ALA A 103 -1.05 -5.32 -2.77
N TYR A 104 -1.71 -5.88 -3.78
CA TYR A 104 -3.16 -5.82 -3.95
C TYR A 104 -3.95 -6.65 -2.94
N ILE A 105 -3.32 -7.60 -2.25
CA ILE A 105 -3.98 -8.45 -1.24
C ILE A 105 -4.44 -7.59 -0.05
N ALA A 106 -3.63 -6.62 0.34
CA ALA A 106 -3.92 -5.72 1.46
C ALA A 106 -4.62 -4.43 1.05
N LEU A 107 -4.73 -4.13 -0.26
CA LEU A 107 -5.30 -2.88 -0.77
C LEU A 107 -6.83 -2.96 -0.78
N PRO A 108 -7.56 -2.17 0.03
CA PRO A 108 -9.01 -2.14 0.01
C PRO A 108 -9.53 -1.31 -1.18
N PHE A 109 -10.43 -1.88 -1.96
CA PHE A 109 -11.09 -1.22 -3.08
C PHE A 109 -12.36 -0.47 -2.67
N SER A 110 -13.03 -0.94 -1.61
CA SER A 110 -14.20 -0.34 -0.99
C SER A 110 -14.34 -0.84 0.44
N ASP A 111 -15.32 -0.37 1.20
CA ASP A 111 -15.60 -0.87 2.54
C ASP A 111 -15.96 -2.36 2.50
N GLY A 112 -15.15 -3.19 3.15
CA GLY A 112 -15.29 -4.64 3.15
C GLY A 112 -14.90 -5.35 1.83
N TRP A 113 -14.43 -4.63 0.81
CA TRP A 113 -13.92 -5.20 -0.45
C TRP A 113 -12.39 -5.22 -0.46
N VAL A 114 -11.83 -6.02 0.40
CA VAL A 114 -10.41 -6.32 0.51
C VAL A 114 -10.21 -7.83 0.47
N ALA A 115 -9.10 -8.29 -0.10
CA ALA A 115 -8.84 -9.74 -0.18
C ALA A 115 -8.52 -10.31 1.21
N VAL A 116 -7.68 -9.62 1.97
CA VAL A 116 -7.32 -9.96 3.36
C VAL A 116 -7.20 -8.67 4.17
N GLU A 117 -7.96 -8.57 5.26
CA GLU A 117 -7.82 -7.48 6.22
C GLU A 117 -6.58 -7.72 7.07
N LEU A 118 -5.61 -6.80 7.00
CA LEU A 118 -4.36 -6.88 7.73
C LEU A 118 -4.24 -5.68 8.68
N ASN A 119 -4.06 -5.94 9.97
CA ASN A 119 -3.84 -4.90 10.98
C ASN A 119 -2.61 -4.02 10.69
N ALA A 120 -1.62 -4.57 9.97
CA ALA A 120 -0.42 -3.86 9.52
C ALA A 120 -0.38 -3.72 7.99
N GLY A 121 -1.53 -3.46 7.34
CA GLY A 121 -1.68 -3.42 5.89
C GLY A 121 -0.75 -2.42 5.21
N VAL A 122 -0.56 -1.24 5.80
CA VAL A 122 0.37 -0.21 5.30
C VAL A 122 1.81 -0.74 5.25
N PHE A 123 2.28 -1.34 6.35
CA PHE A 123 3.62 -1.89 6.44
C PHE A 123 3.83 -3.06 5.46
N PHE A 124 2.81 -3.91 5.33
CA PHE A 124 2.83 -5.03 4.37
C PHE A 124 3.03 -4.55 2.93
N ILE A 125 2.27 -3.55 2.48
CA ILE A 125 2.40 -3.02 1.11
C ILE A 125 3.81 -2.45 0.88
N LEU A 126 4.35 -1.65 1.82
CA LEU A 126 5.69 -1.10 1.68
C LEU A 126 6.77 -2.19 1.60
N ALA A 127 6.68 -3.21 2.46
CA ALA A 127 7.63 -4.30 2.49
C ALA A 127 7.62 -5.13 1.18
N VAL A 128 6.44 -5.38 0.65
CA VAL A 128 6.28 -6.16 -0.58
C VAL A 128 6.75 -5.35 -1.80
N MET A 129 6.53 -4.04 -1.83
CA MET A 129 7.04 -3.18 -2.91
C MET A 129 8.57 -3.13 -2.91
N GLY A 130 9.24 -3.15 -1.75
CA GLY A 130 10.69 -3.31 -1.68
C GLY A 130 11.20 -4.63 -2.27
N LEU A 131 10.41 -5.70 -2.19
CA LEU A 131 10.74 -7.00 -2.78
C LEU A 131 10.70 -6.97 -4.33
N GLU A 132 9.87 -6.14 -4.95
CA GLU A 132 9.83 -5.93 -6.40
C GLU A 132 11.20 -5.50 -6.94
N VAL A 133 11.83 -4.55 -6.26
CA VAL A 133 13.14 -4.03 -6.64
C VAL A 133 14.21 -5.09 -6.61
N PHE A 134 14.13 -6.04 -5.66
CA PHE A 134 15.03 -7.19 -5.61
C PHE A 134 14.96 -8.02 -6.89
N GLY A 135 13.76 -8.19 -7.48
CA GLY A 135 13.59 -8.83 -8.78
C GLY A 135 14.34 -8.10 -9.91
N VAL A 136 14.29 -6.77 -9.92
CA VAL A 136 15.01 -5.94 -10.91
C VAL A 136 16.53 -6.06 -10.77
N ILE A 137 17.05 -6.03 -9.54
CA ILE A 137 18.48 -6.20 -9.25
C ILE A 137 18.97 -7.57 -9.72
N LEU A 138 18.22 -8.64 -9.41
CA LEU A 138 18.53 -9.98 -9.87
C LEU A 138 18.52 -10.10 -11.39
N ALA A 139 17.59 -9.42 -12.08
CA ALA A 139 17.52 -9.39 -13.52
C ALA A 139 18.79 -8.75 -14.12
N GLY A 140 19.21 -7.62 -13.57
CA GLY A 140 20.45 -6.95 -13.97
C GLY A 140 21.68 -7.82 -13.78
N TYR A 141 21.78 -8.52 -12.65
CA TYR A 141 22.92 -9.38 -12.31
C TYR A 141 22.99 -10.64 -13.18
N SER A 142 21.84 -11.32 -13.40
CA SER A 142 21.78 -12.62 -14.08
C SER A 142 21.99 -12.56 -15.59
N SER A 143 21.85 -11.38 -16.21
CA SER A 143 21.83 -11.20 -17.67
C SER A 143 23.20 -11.31 -18.36
N ALA A 144 24.29 -11.44 -17.60
CA ALA A 144 25.68 -11.46 -18.11
C ALA A 144 26.05 -10.28 -19.05
N SER A 145 25.28 -9.20 -18.98
CA SER A 145 25.47 -7.98 -19.75
C SER A 145 25.95 -6.84 -18.83
N LYS A 146 27.01 -6.15 -19.24
CA LYS A 146 27.51 -4.99 -18.47
C LYS A 146 26.46 -3.87 -18.36
N TRP A 147 25.64 -3.70 -19.38
CA TRP A 147 24.59 -2.67 -19.41
C TRP A 147 23.46 -3.01 -18.46
N SER A 148 23.02 -4.27 -18.44
CA SER A 148 22.01 -4.76 -17.49
C SER A 148 22.50 -4.67 -16.05
N LEU A 149 23.77 -5.02 -15.78
CA LEU A 149 24.36 -4.91 -14.46
C LEU A 149 24.39 -3.45 -13.97
N PHE A 150 24.76 -2.50 -14.81
CA PHE A 150 24.70 -1.08 -14.47
C PHE A 150 23.30 -0.60 -14.19
N GLY A 151 22.30 -1.08 -14.95
CA GLY A 151 20.86 -0.80 -14.66
C GLY A 151 20.46 -1.27 -13.28
N GLY A 152 20.74 -2.54 -12.93
CA GLY A 152 20.46 -3.10 -11.61
C GLY A 152 21.19 -2.40 -10.46
N MET A 153 22.45 -1.97 -10.64
CA MET A 153 23.19 -1.20 -9.63
C MET A 153 22.60 0.21 -9.42
N ARG A 154 22.15 0.87 -10.48
CA ARG A 154 21.47 2.17 -10.40
C ARG A 154 20.16 2.04 -9.64
N GLU A 155 19.40 0.96 -9.88
CA GLU A 155 18.21 0.64 -9.16
C GLU A 155 18.46 0.47 -7.66
N ALA A 156 19.45 -0.33 -7.29
CA ALA A 156 19.83 -0.51 -5.88
C ALA A 156 20.17 0.81 -5.18
N ALA A 157 20.89 1.70 -5.85
CA ALA A 157 21.22 3.03 -5.32
C ALA A 157 19.97 3.92 -5.17
N GLN A 158 19.03 3.84 -6.11
CA GLN A 158 17.77 4.58 -6.09
C GLN A 158 16.91 4.16 -4.92
N VAL A 159 16.75 2.84 -4.68
CA VAL A 159 15.94 2.27 -3.57
C VAL A 159 16.39 2.81 -2.22
N VAL A 160 17.68 2.71 -1.91
CA VAL A 160 18.23 3.22 -0.65
C VAL A 160 17.91 4.71 -0.47
N SER A 161 17.81 5.45 -1.56
CA SER A 161 17.57 6.90 -1.51
C SER A 161 16.13 7.28 -1.24
N TYR A 162 15.14 6.59 -1.81
CA TYR A 162 13.73 6.99 -1.68
C TYR A 162 12.97 6.25 -0.57
N GLU A 163 13.40 5.05 -0.16
CA GLU A 163 12.67 4.28 0.86
C GLU A 163 12.59 5.01 2.20
N VAL A 164 13.69 5.65 2.61
CA VAL A 164 13.73 6.37 3.88
C VAL A 164 12.72 7.52 3.92
N PRO A 165 12.74 8.51 3.00
CA PRO A 165 11.76 9.59 3.03
C PRO A 165 10.34 9.11 2.75
N MET A 166 10.13 8.09 1.92
CA MET A 166 8.81 7.53 1.65
C MET A 166 8.20 6.90 2.89
N GLY A 167 8.98 6.08 3.62
CA GLY A 167 8.55 5.50 4.89
C GLY A 167 8.16 6.57 5.93
N MET A 168 8.97 7.63 6.08
CA MET A 168 8.64 8.75 6.97
C MET A 168 7.34 9.46 6.56
N CYS A 169 7.11 9.68 5.28
CA CYS A 169 5.88 10.29 4.77
C CYS A 169 4.64 9.44 5.02
N VAL A 170 4.76 8.12 4.94
CA VAL A 170 3.65 7.18 5.20
C VAL A 170 3.31 7.11 6.69
N VAL A 171 4.30 7.25 7.58
CA VAL A 171 4.07 7.24 9.02
C VAL A 171 3.25 8.45 9.50
N VAL A 172 3.30 9.60 8.82
CA VAL A 172 2.52 10.80 9.20
C VAL A 172 1.00 10.54 9.22
N PRO A 173 0.34 10.11 8.13
CA PRO A 173 -1.08 9.82 8.17
C PRO A 173 -1.43 8.62 9.07
N VAL A 174 -0.55 7.63 9.20
CA VAL A 174 -0.71 6.49 10.12
C VAL A 174 -0.74 6.97 11.59
N LEU A 175 0.13 7.91 11.95
CA LEU A 175 0.17 8.49 13.29
C LEU A 175 -1.11 9.27 13.61
N ILE A 176 -1.61 10.07 12.66
CA ILE A 176 -2.85 10.83 12.84
C ILE A 176 -4.07 9.89 12.93
N ALA A 177 -4.09 8.82 12.13
CA ALA A 177 -5.16 7.83 12.16
C ALA A 177 -5.09 6.90 13.39
N GLY A 178 -3.88 6.70 13.95
CA GLY A 178 -3.63 5.78 15.07
C GLY A 178 -3.78 4.30 14.71
N SER A 179 -3.77 3.96 13.44
CA SER A 179 -3.90 2.59 12.93
C SER A 179 -3.06 2.39 11.68
N MET A 180 -2.54 1.17 11.49
CA MET A 180 -1.88 0.72 10.26
C MET A 180 -2.83 -0.06 9.34
N ASP A 181 -4.06 -0.29 9.76
CA ASP A 181 -5.09 -0.94 8.96
C ASP A 181 -5.68 0.05 7.96
N LEU A 182 -5.52 -0.26 6.68
CA LEU A 182 -5.98 0.59 5.56
C LEU A 182 -7.50 0.76 5.53
N VAL A 183 -8.25 -0.26 5.99
CA VAL A 183 -9.72 -0.17 6.05
C VAL A 183 -10.15 0.81 7.12
N GLN A 184 -9.53 0.76 8.29
CA GLN A 184 -9.80 1.71 9.39
C GLN A 184 -9.42 3.13 9.00
N ILE A 185 -8.26 3.32 8.34
CA ILE A 185 -7.83 4.65 7.85
C ILE A 185 -8.84 5.21 6.84
N GLY A 186 -9.37 4.38 5.93
CA GLY A 186 -10.39 4.79 4.97
C GLY A 186 -11.69 5.21 5.66
N ARG A 187 -12.18 4.42 6.62
CA ARG A 187 -13.40 4.73 7.40
C ARG A 187 -13.29 6.01 8.22
N LEU A 188 -12.09 6.33 8.75
CA LEU A 188 -11.86 7.58 9.50
C LEU A 188 -12.04 8.84 8.64
N GLN A 189 -11.98 8.72 7.33
CA GLN A 189 -12.08 9.83 6.40
C GLN A 189 -13.46 9.93 5.74
N GLU A 190 -14.48 9.28 6.29
CA GLU A 190 -15.87 9.37 5.81
C GLU A 190 -16.44 10.78 5.94
N GLY A 191 -17.37 11.12 5.04
CA GLY A 191 -18.09 12.38 5.04
C GLY A 191 -17.59 13.36 4.00
N PHE A 192 -17.35 14.61 4.41
CA PHE A 192 -16.96 15.68 3.50
C PHE A 192 -15.45 15.69 3.20
N LEU A 193 -15.09 16.34 2.10
CA LEU A 193 -13.70 16.57 1.66
C LEU A 193 -12.79 17.10 2.79
N THR A 194 -13.34 17.88 3.73
CA THR A 194 -12.61 18.40 4.89
C THR A 194 -12.13 17.32 5.86
N ASN A 195 -12.72 16.13 5.80
CA ASN A 195 -12.33 14.99 6.65
C ASN A 195 -11.14 14.20 6.09
N TRP A 196 -10.72 14.48 4.87
CA TRP A 196 -9.55 13.83 4.29
C TRP A 196 -8.28 14.26 5.03
N LEU A 197 -7.38 13.31 5.28
CA LEU A 197 -6.16 13.56 6.05
C LEU A 197 -5.26 14.61 5.41
N ILE A 198 -5.29 14.78 4.10
CA ILE A 198 -4.50 15.83 3.40
C ILE A 198 -4.84 17.24 3.88
N PHE A 199 -6.08 17.48 4.35
CA PHE A 199 -6.54 18.79 4.85
C PHE A 199 -6.54 18.87 6.37
N HIS A 200 -6.12 17.82 7.07
CA HIS A 200 -6.10 17.78 8.54
C HIS A 200 -5.13 18.82 9.11
N ASP A 201 -3.96 18.92 8.56
CA ASP A 201 -2.92 19.85 8.98
C ASP A 201 -2.02 20.27 7.78
N PRO A 202 -1.30 21.40 7.87
CA PRO A 202 -0.45 21.88 6.79
C PRO A 202 0.76 20.96 6.55
N PHE A 203 1.18 20.19 7.56
CA PHE A 203 2.32 19.28 7.46
C PHE A 203 1.95 18.06 6.61
N THR A 204 0.76 17.51 6.78
CA THR A 204 0.26 16.38 5.98
C THR A 204 0.08 16.77 4.51
N PHE A 205 -0.35 18.02 4.24
CA PHE A 205 -0.42 18.51 2.87
C PHE A 205 0.95 18.52 2.17
N ILE A 206 2.00 19.00 2.85
CA ILE A 206 3.36 19.00 2.29
C ILE A 206 3.89 17.56 2.20
N THR A 207 3.62 16.73 3.20
CA THR A 207 3.99 15.31 3.22
C THR A 207 3.48 14.56 2.01
N PHE A 208 2.26 14.85 1.55
CA PHE A 208 1.72 14.25 0.33
C PHE A 208 2.61 14.50 -0.89
N TRP A 209 3.09 15.72 -1.11
CA TRP A 209 3.96 16.03 -2.25
C TRP A 209 5.32 15.35 -2.17
N VAL A 210 5.89 15.26 -0.96
CA VAL A 210 7.13 14.51 -0.75
C VAL A 210 6.90 13.02 -0.98
N TYR A 211 5.81 12.46 -0.44
CA TYR A 211 5.39 11.07 -0.70
C TYR A 211 5.25 10.81 -2.20
N PHE A 212 4.54 11.67 -2.93
CA PHE A 212 4.29 11.49 -4.35
C PHE A 212 5.59 11.54 -5.18
N THR A 213 6.54 12.39 -4.78
CA THR A 213 7.88 12.43 -5.40
C THR A 213 8.65 11.13 -5.15
N CYS A 214 8.66 10.63 -3.92
CA CYS A 214 9.31 9.35 -3.58
C CYS A 214 8.61 8.16 -4.22
N ALA A 215 7.28 8.21 -4.31
CA ALA A 215 6.46 7.19 -4.96
C ALA A 215 6.72 7.09 -6.48
N THR A 216 6.91 8.23 -7.17
CA THR A 216 7.35 8.20 -8.57
C THR A 216 8.76 7.62 -8.74
N ALA A 217 9.64 7.81 -7.77
CA ALA A 217 10.95 7.17 -7.75
C ALA A 217 10.85 5.67 -7.49
N SER A 218 9.92 5.24 -6.62
CA SER A 218 9.69 3.82 -6.30
C SER A 218 9.24 2.98 -7.49
N VAL A 219 8.49 3.57 -8.42
CA VAL A 219 7.99 2.87 -9.62
C VAL A 219 8.85 3.11 -10.87
N ASN A 220 10.09 3.55 -10.71
CA ASN A 220 11.06 3.76 -11.80
C ASN A 220 10.54 4.62 -12.96
N ARG A 221 9.63 5.57 -12.68
CA ARG A 221 9.09 6.46 -13.70
C ARG A 221 9.87 7.77 -13.80
N ALA A 222 10.07 8.26 -15.01
CA ALA A 222 10.68 9.57 -15.19
C ALA A 222 9.95 10.64 -14.37
N PRO A 223 10.69 11.54 -13.69
CA PRO A 223 12.11 11.89 -13.92
C PRO A 223 13.14 10.94 -13.27
N PHE A 224 12.72 9.89 -12.54
CA PHE A 224 13.58 8.97 -11.77
C PHE A 224 13.84 7.62 -12.47
N ASP A 225 13.64 7.52 -13.76
CA ASP A 225 13.85 6.34 -14.59
C ASP A 225 15.35 6.11 -14.85
N LEU A 226 16.08 5.60 -13.86
CA LEU A 226 17.53 5.38 -13.92
C LEU A 226 17.89 3.96 -14.35
N ALA A 227 17.07 2.98 -13.97
CA ALA A 227 17.32 1.57 -14.22
C ALA A 227 17.15 1.21 -15.71
N GLU A 228 16.18 1.84 -16.36
CA GLU A 228 15.90 1.62 -17.79
C GLU A 228 16.70 2.53 -18.72
N ALA A 229 16.97 3.74 -18.33
CA ALA A 229 17.75 4.80 -18.99
C ALA A 229 18.14 4.51 -20.45
N GLU A 230 17.17 4.38 -21.37
CA GLU A 230 17.37 3.97 -22.78
C GLU A 230 18.46 4.80 -23.49
N SER A 231 18.57 6.08 -23.17
CA SER A 231 19.56 6.97 -23.77
C SER A 231 21.01 6.73 -23.30
N GLU A 232 21.20 6.02 -22.16
CA GLU A 232 22.51 5.79 -21.55
C GLU A 232 22.92 4.32 -21.51
N LEU A 233 21.95 3.41 -21.28
CA LEU A 233 22.17 1.99 -20.98
C LEU A 233 21.49 1.04 -21.98
N VAL A 234 21.15 1.49 -23.18
CA VAL A 234 20.40 0.75 -24.22
C VAL A 234 18.96 0.49 -23.78
N ALA A 235 18.72 -0.47 -22.85
CA ALA A 235 17.44 -0.74 -22.21
C ALA A 235 17.62 -1.13 -20.74
N GLY A 236 18.74 -0.75 -20.12
CA GLY A 236 19.01 -1.04 -18.71
C GLY A 236 18.95 -2.53 -18.39
N PHE A 237 18.25 -2.89 -17.30
CA PHE A 237 18.10 -4.29 -16.88
C PHE A 237 17.24 -5.12 -17.83
N HIS A 238 16.44 -4.50 -18.70
CA HIS A 238 15.62 -5.17 -19.71
C HIS A 238 16.39 -5.60 -20.97
N THR A 239 17.65 -5.21 -21.14
CA THR A 239 18.40 -5.35 -22.39
C THR A 239 18.36 -6.76 -22.97
N GLU A 240 18.47 -7.78 -22.13
CA GLU A 240 18.53 -9.18 -22.56
C GLU A 240 17.17 -9.90 -22.47
N TYR A 241 16.15 -9.27 -21.86
CA TYR A 241 14.84 -9.88 -21.72
C TYR A 241 13.98 -9.68 -22.96
N SER A 242 13.26 -10.73 -23.37
CA SER A 242 12.36 -10.71 -24.52
C SER A 242 11.05 -11.45 -24.24
N GLY A 243 10.06 -11.26 -25.12
CA GLY A 243 8.81 -12.00 -25.08
C GLY A 243 8.01 -11.81 -23.79
N LEU A 244 7.48 -12.91 -23.27
CA LEU A 244 6.61 -12.91 -22.08
C LEU A 244 7.34 -12.47 -20.80
N ARG A 245 8.63 -12.79 -20.65
CA ARG A 245 9.42 -12.40 -19.47
C ARG A 245 9.58 -10.90 -19.36
N TRP A 246 9.82 -10.22 -20.46
CA TRP A 246 9.82 -8.76 -20.52
C TRP A 246 8.45 -8.19 -20.11
N SER A 247 7.37 -8.82 -20.55
CA SER A 247 6.00 -8.42 -20.23
C SER A 247 5.71 -8.45 -18.70
N PHE A 248 6.28 -9.40 -17.96
CA PHE A 248 6.10 -9.47 -16.50
C PHE A 248 6.67 -8.26 -15.77
N PHE A 249 7.84 -7.77 -16.15
CA PHE A 249 8.37 -6.53 -15.57
C PHE A 249 7.47 -5.34 -15.87
N PHE A 250 7.00 -5.22 -17.10
CA PHE A 250 6.07 -4.16 -17.50
C PHE A 250 4.75 -4.22 -16.71
N MET A 251 4.20 -5.41 -16.54
CA MET A 251 2.97 -5.57 -15.73
C MET A 251 3.22 -5.26 -14.26
N ALA A 252 4.37 -5.62 -13.72
CA ALA A 252 4.77 -5.28 -12.36
C ALA A 252 4.82 -3.76 -12.18
N GLU A 253 5.51 -3.05 -13.06
CA GLU A 253 5.65 -1.59 -13.02
C GLU A 253 4.30 -0.86 -13.04
N TYR A 254 3.39 -1.21 -13.96
CA TYR A 254 2.05 -0.60 -13.98
C TYR A 254 1.20 -1.03 -12.78
N GLY A 255 1.38 -2.26 -12.30
CA GLY A 255 0.79 -2.73 -11.06
C GLY A 255 1.23 -1.87 -9.88
N SER A 256 2.53 -1.66 -9.73
CA SER A 256 3.10 -0.85 -8.65
C SER A 256 2.70 0.62 -8.72
N MET A 257 2.60 1.21 -9.93
CA MET A 257 2.05 2.57 -10.10
C MET A 257 0.63 2.68 -9.53
N PHE A 258 -0.22 1.70 -9.82
CA PHE A 258 -1.58 1.69 -9.28
C PHE A 258 -1.58 1.46 -7.76
N ALA A 259 -0.78 0.52 -7.25
CA ALA A 259 -0.69 0.23 -5.82
C ALA A 259 -0.25 1.44 -5.00
N VAL A 260 0.80 2.15 -5.45
CA VAL A 260 1.28 3.39 -4.81
C VAL A 260 0.26 4.51 -4.88
N SER A 261 -0.42 4.68 -6.03
CA SER A 261 -1.51 5.65 -6.16
C SER A 261 -2.71 5.29 -5.29
N GLY A 262 -3.01 3.99 -5.13
CA GLY A 262 -4.03 3.47 -4.23
C GLY A 262 -3.70 3.73 -2.77
N LEU A 263 -2.45 3.49 -2.38
CA LEU A 263 -1.96 3.81 -1.04
C LEU A 263 -2.07 5.33 -0.76
N ALA A 264 -1.68 6.18 -1.71
CA ALA A 264 -1.88 7.62 -1.62
C ALA A 264 -3.35 8.01 -1.47
N ALA A 265 -4.24 7.38 -2.24
CA ALA A 265 -5.67 7.64 -2.18
C ALA A 265 -6.26 7.30 -0.80
N ILE A 266 -5.83 6.19 -0.18
CA ILE A 266 -6.30 5.79 1.15
C ILE A 266 -5.70 6.67 2.25
N LEU A 267 -4.40 6.93 2.20
CA LEU A 267 -3.72 7.67 3.25
C LEU A 267 -4.05 9.16 3.26
N PHE A 268 -4.29 9.78 2.10
CA PHE A 268 -4.43 11.23 1.99
C PHE A 268 -5.78 11.71 1.47
N PHE A 269 -6.43 10.94 0.58
CA PHE A 269 -7.63 11.38 -0.13
C PHE A 269 -8.92 10.61 0.24
N GLY A 270 -8.95 9.98 1.38
CA GLY A 270 -10.16 9.32 1.88
C GLY A 270 -10.52 7.99 1.22
N GLY A 271 -9.59 7.33 0.53
CA GLY A 271 -9.81 6.02 -0.07
C GLY A 271 -11.00 5.98 -1.02
N TRP A 272 -11.97 5.12 -0.72
CA TRP A 272 -13.21 4.98 -1.47
C TRP A 272 -14.25 6.07 -1.19
N ASN A 273 -14.06 6.90 -0.14
CA ASN A 273 -14.99 7.96 0.20
C ASN A 273 -14.92 9.11 -0.80
N GLY A 274 -16.09 9.61 -1.23
CA GLY A 274 -16.18 10.74 -2.14
C GLY A 274 -15.88 12.07 -1.48
N PRO A 275 -15.73 13.15 -2.28
CA PRO A 275 -15.65 14.51 -1.74
C PRO A 275 -16.96 14.97 -1.09
N LEU A 276 -18.06 14.32 -1.44
CA LEU A 276 -19.40 14.48 -0.88
C LEU A 276 -19.90 13.12 -0.42
N PRO A 277 -20.63 13.03 0.69
CA PRO A 277 -21.19 11.78 1.21
C PRO A 277 -22.41 11.31 0.40
N ILE A 278 -22.20 10.98 -0.89
CA ILE A 278 -23.29 10.60 -1.82
C ILE A 278 -23.91 9.27 -1.38
N SER A 279 -23.12 8.33 -0.88
CA SER A 279 -23.60 7.05 -0.33
C SER A 279 -24.61 7.27 0.80
N ASP A 280 -24.33 8.21 1.70
CA ASP A 280 -25.16 8.52 2.86
C ASP A 280 -26.43 9.26 2.44
N TRP A 281 -26.30 10.21 1.50
CA TRP A 281 -27.45 10.97 0.98
C TRP A 281 -28.44 10.11 0.19
N LEU A 282 -27.93 9.11 -0.55
CA LEU A 282 -28.77 8.17 -1.29
C LEU A 282 -29.18 6.95 -0.46
N THR A 283 -28.84 6.93 0.85
CA THR A 283 -29.15 5.81 1.74
C THR A 283 -28.67 4.44 1.24
N LEU A 284 -27.53 4.43 0.53
CA LEU A 284 -26.90 3.23 -0.04
C LEU A 284 -26.13 2.47 1.03
N THR A 285 -26.77 2.17 2.16
CA THR A 285 -26.20 1.47 3.30
C THR A 285 -26.78 0.07 3.43
N HIS A 286 -26.04 -0.82 4.07
CA HIS A 286 -26.50 -2.19 4.33
C HIS A 286 -27.77 -2.25 5.23
N GLU A 287 -28.08 -1.17 5.93
CA GLU A 287 -29.28 -1.06 6.77
C GLU A 287 -30.57 -1.08 5.93
N HIS A 288 -30.54 -0.58 4.69
CA HIS A 288 -31.68 -0.55 3.77
C HIS A 288 -31.81 -1.81 2.89
N GLY A 289 -30.91 -2.79 3.07
CA GLY A 289 -30.93 -4.07 2.38
C GLY A 289 -29.61 -4.42 1.71
N PRO A 290 -29.36 -5.71 1.44
CA PRO A 290 -28.08 -6.15 0.90
C PRO A 290 -27.77 -5.54 -0.47
N VAL A 291 -28.76 -5.37 -1.34
CA VAL A 291 -28.57 -4.82 -2.70
C VAL A 291 -28.11 -3.37 -2.65
N TRP A 292 -28.69 -2.55 -1.78
CA TRP A 292 -28.31 -1.14 -1.61
C TRP A 292 -26.89 -0.99 -1.04
N GLY A 293 -26.53 -1.85 -0.09
CA GLY A 293 -25.17 -1.88 0.45
C GLY A 293 -24.12 -2.29 -0.60
N TYR A 294 -24.43 -3.28 -1.45
CA TYR A 294 -23.54 -3.64 -2.56
C TYR A 294 -23.39 -2.51 -3.59
N LEU A 295 -24.47 -1.77 -3.87
CA LEU A 295 -24.42 -0.62 -4.77
C LEU A 295 -23.57 0.51 -4.20
N GLY A 296 -23.68 0.78 -2.89
CA GLY A 296 -22.83 1.73 -2.18
C GLY A 296 -21.36 1.37 -2.26
N ASN A 297 -21.01 0.11 -1.99
CA ASN A 297 -19.65 -0.39 -2.09
C ASN A 297 -19.12 -0.36 -3.53
N PHE A 298 -19.95 -0.62 -4.52
CA PHE A 298 -19.57 -0.50 -5.93
C PHE A 298 -19.26 0.95 -6.33
N LEU A 299 -20.07 1.91 -5.88
CA LEU A 299 -19.79 3.34 -6.09
C LEU A 299 -18.51 3.78 -5.38
N GLY A 300 -18.27 3.29 -4.16
CA GLY A 300 -17.03 3.49 -3.44
C GLY A 300 -15.82 2.97 -4.21
N MET A 301 -15.89 1.75 -4.74
CA MET A 301 -14.86 1.18 -5.60
C MET A 301 -14.60 2.04 -6.85
N LEU A 302 -15.64 2.51 -7.54
CA LEU A 302 -15.47 3.38 -8.70
C LEU A 302 -14.77 4.69 -8.35
N ASN A 303 -15.12 5.29 -7.21
CA ASN A 303 -14.46 6.51 -6.73
C ASN A 303 -12.99 6.25 -6.38
N PHE A 304 -12.68 5.14 -5.71
CA PHE A 304 -11.30 4.74 -5.44
C PHE A 304 -10.50 4.56 -6.72
N MET A 305 -11.05 3.79 -7.67
CA MET A 305 -10.43 3.58 -9.00
C MET A 305 -10.18 4.90 -9.73
N PHE A 306 -11.14 5.84 -9.67
CA PHE A 306 -10.96 7.17 -10.26
C PHE A 306 -9.77 7.92 -9.67
N LYS A 307 -9.61 7.92 -8.32
CA LYS A 307 -8.47 8.56 -7.64
C LYS A 307 -7.14 7.89 -8.02
N CYS A 308 -7.11 6.56 -8.05
CA CYS A 308 -5.92 5.81 -8.48
C CYS A 308 -5.53 6.13 -9.93
N VAL A 309 -6.50 6.13 -10.85
CA VAL A 309 -6.29 6.49 -12.25
C VAL A 309 -5.80 7.93 -12.38
N ALA A 310 -6.34 8.85 -11.59
CA ALA A 310 -5.88 10.25 -11.56
C ALA A 310 -4.41 10.34 -11.11
N GLY A 311 -4.01 9.63 -10.05
CA GLY A 311 -2.62 9.55 -9.58
C GLY A 311 -1.68 8.97 -10.65
N VAL A 312 -2.04 7.83 -11.25
CA VAL A 312 -1.28 7.22 -12.35
C VAL A 312 -1.17 8.16 -13.56
N THR A 313 -2.27 8.84 -13.91
CA THR A 313 -2.27 9.81 -15.04
C THR A 313 -1.35 10.99 -14.75
N PHE A 314 -1.29 11.46 -13.50
CA PHE A 314 -0.38 12.52 -13.10
C PHE A 314 1.10 12.07 -13.19
N MET A 315 1.41 10.81 -12.79
CA MET A 315 2.76 10.24 -12.99
C MET A 315 3.12 10.15 -14.49
N MET A 316 2.18 9.71 -15.35
CA MET A 316 2.37 9.68 -16.80
C MET A 316 2.60 11.09 -17.36
N TRP A 317 1.84 12.07 -16.90
CA TRP A 317 2.05 13.47 -17.31
C TRP A 317 3.43 13.98 -16.90
N ALA A 318 3.87 13.71 -15.67
CA ALA A 318 5.20 14.07 -15.19
C ALA A 318 6.30 13.42 -16.05
N ARG A 319 6.15 12.15 -16.44
CA ARG A 319 7.08 11.44 -17.32
C ARG A 319 7.32 12.15 -18.66
N TRP A 320 6.27 12.70 -19.27
CA TRP A 320 6.36 13.31 -20.59
C TRP A 320 6.65 14.80 -20.57
N THR A 321 6.65 15.44 -19.39
CA THR A 321 6.89 16.88 -19.22
C THR A 321 8.23 17.19 -18.58
N LEU A 322 8.71 16.33 -17.67
CA LEU A 322 9.96 16.56 -16.94
C LEU A 322 11.14 15.84 -17.58
N PRO A 323 12.32 16.47 -17.60
CA PRO A 323 13.54 15.80 -18.05
C PRO A 323 13.99 14.76 -17.04
N ARG A 324 14.67 13.71 -17.53
CA ARG A 324 15.30 12.68 -16.68
C ARG A 324 16.40 13.28 -15.81
N LEU A 325 16.46 12.88 -14.55
CA LEU A 325 17.53 13.24 -13.63
C LEU A 325 18.70 12.26 -13.72
N ARG A 326 19.89 12.73 -13.37
CA ARG A 326 21.08 11.87 -13.21
C ARG A 326 21.06 11.22 -11.82
N ILE A 327 21.76 10.09 -11.65
CA ILE A 327 21.84 9.35 -10.39
C ILE A 327 22.26 10.24 -9.21
N ASP A 328 23.27 11.11 -9.40
CA ASP A 328 23.73 12.04 -8.36
C ASP A 328 22.64 13.04 -7.96
N GLN A 329 21.81 13.46 -8.91
CA GLN A 329 20.71 14.39 -8.67
C GLN A 329 19.59 13.68 -7.93
N VAL A 330 19.24 12.43 -8.30
CA VAL A 330 18.21 11.63 -7.63
C VAL A 330 18.59 11.39 -6.17
N MET A 331 19.83 10.95 -5.91
CA MET A 331 20.31 10.77 -4.54
C MET A 331 20.29 12.07 -3.74
N LYS A 332 20.68 13.21 -4.35
CA LYS A 332 20.59 14.52 -3.70
C LYS A 332 19.14 14.92 -3.41
N VAL A 333 18.22 14.74 -4.35
CA VAL A 333 16.81 15.07 -4.16
C VAL A 333 16.21 14.24 -3.03
N CYS A 334 16.38 12.93 -3.06
CA CYS A 334 15.77 12.06 -2.07
C CYS A 334 16.41 12.19 -0.69
N LEU A 335 17.74 12.08 -0.56
CA LEU A 335 18.42 12.09 0.74
C LEU A 335 18.63 13.48 1.31
N LYS A 336 19.03 14.47 0.49
CA LYS A 336 19.39 15.80 0.99
C LYS A 336 18.18 16.73 1.13
N TYR A 337 17.15 16.57 0.31
CA TYR A 337 15.95 17.45 0.33
C TYR A 337 14.73 16.73 0.88
N CYS A 338 14.32 15.60 0.30
CA CYS A 338 13.09 14.91 0.72
C CYS A 338 13.18 14.37 2.14
N THR A 339 14.31 13.78 2.56
CA THR A 339 14.47 13.22 3.90
C THR A 339 14.39 14.27 5.01
N PRO A 340 15.11 15.42 4.96
CA PRO A 340 14.95 16.45 5.97
C PRO A 340 13.56 17.08 5.98
N ILE A 341 12.95 17.30 4.80
CA ILE A 341 11.58 17.82 4.71
C ILE A 341 10.62 16.83 5.36
N ALA A 342 10.70 15.54 5.03
CA ALA A 342 9.87 14.50 5.63
C ALA A 342 10.04 14.44 7.15
N ALA A 343 11.28 14.57 7.66
CA ALA A 343 11.57 14.60 9.10
C ALA A 343 10.92 15.81 9.79
N VAL A 344 11.03 16.99 9.20
CA VAL A 344 10.40 18.22 9.73
C VAL A 344 8.87 18.10 9.69
N MET A 345 8.31 17.56 8.59
CA MET A 345 6.87 17.37 8.48
C MET A 345 6.36 16.34 9.48
N PHE A 346 7.08 15.24 9.69
CA PHE A 346 6.76 14.23 10.71
C PHE A 346 6.74 14.84 12.12
N LEU A 347 7.81 15.54 12.52
CA LEU A 347 7.87 16.21 13.82
C LEU A 347 6.78 17.28 13.96
N GLY A 348 6.52 18.05 12.90
CA GLY A 348 5.47 19.05 12.87
C GLY A 348 4.08 18.43 13.05
N ALA A 349 3.79 17.31 12.38
CA ALA A 349 2.52 16.59 12.53
C ALA A 349 2.36 16.01 13.95
N VAL A 350 3.43 15.47 14.57
CA VAL A 350 3.41 15.00 15.96
C VAL A 350 3.04 16.12 16.91
N VAL A 351 3.72 17.28 16.80
CA VAL A 351 3.46 18.45 17.65
C VAL A 351 2.05 18.99 17.43
N TRP A 352 1.62 19.07 16.15
CA TRP A 352 0.29 19.55 15.79
C TRP A 352 -0.81 18.67 16.39
N THR A 353 -0.70 17.35 16.23
CA THR A 353 -1.67 16.39 16.77
C THR A 353 -1.72 16.43 18.31
N TYR A 354 -0.58 16.75 18.96
CA TYR A 354 -0.54 16.90 20.41
C TYR A 354 -1.27 18.16 20.91
N TYR A 355 -1.07 19.32 20.27
CA TYR A 355 -1.65 20.58 20.70
C TYR A 355 -3.04 20.86 20.11
N LEU A 356 -3.33 20.35 18.91
CA LEU A 356 -4.58 20.59 18.18
C LEU A 356 -5.18 19.25 17.69
N PRO A 357 -5.70 18.43 18.60
CA PRO A 357 -6.20 17.09 18.26
C PRO A 357 -7.40 17.09 17.30
N GLU A 358 -8.09 18.22 17.17
CA GLU A 358 -9.22 18.38 16.23
C GLU A 358 -8.77 18.74 14.81
N GLY A 359 -7.47 18.99 14.61
CA GLY A 359 -6.92 19.42 13.33
C GLY A 359 -7.36 20.84 12.92
N ALA A 360 -6.96 21.28 11.72
CA ALA A 360 -7.32 22.58 11.20
C ALA A 360 -8.82 22.68 10.81
N THR A 361 -9.46 21.55 10.54
CA THR A 361 -10.86 21.46 10.09
C THR A 361 -11.86 21.21 11.21
N GLY A 362 -11.40 21.06 12.47
CA GLY A 362 -12.24 20.75 13.61
C GLY A 362 -12.79 19.31 13.64
N ALA A 363 -12.35 18.44 12.73
CA ALA A 363 -12.76 17.05 12.69
C ALA A 363 -12.01 16.25 13.76
N ARG A 364 -12.70 15.80 14.79
CA ARG A 364 -12.12 14.97 15.86
C ARG A 364 -11.65 13.64 15.31
N ARG A 365 -10.44 13.23 15.69
CA ARG A 365 -9.87 11.93 15.34
C ARG A 365 -9.96 10.98 16.54
N PRO A 366 -10.35 9.71 16.33
CA PRO A 366 -10.53 8.75 17.43
C PRO A 366 -9.27 8.54 18.27
N TYR A 367 -8.10 8.67 17.65
CA TYR A 367 -6.82 8.51 18.34
C TYR A 367 -6.53 9.69 19.28
N ALA A 368 -6.76 10.92 18.83
CA ALA A 368 -6.60 12.10 19.67
C ALA A 368 -7.58 12.07 20.86
N GLU A 369 -8.79 11.57 20.66
CA GLU A 369 -9.76 11.38 21.73
C GLU A 369 -9.29 10.34 22.77
N LYS A 370 -8.67 9.23 22.33
CA LYS A 370 -8.10 8.22 23.25
C LYS A 370 -6.92 8.74 24.07
N LEU A 371 -6.04 9.56 23.47
CA LEU A 371 -4.89 10.14 24.17
C LEU A 371 -5.28 11.26 25.17
N TYR A 372 -6.34 12.01 24.87
CA TYR A 372 -6.77 13.18 25.65
C TYR A 372 -7.94 12.91 26.59
N ARG A 373 -8.54 11.72 26.59
CA ARG A 373 -9.54 11.38 27.62
C ARG A 373 -8.83 11.24 28.95
N PRO A 374 -9.04 12.16 29.92
CA PRO A 374 -8.58 11.94 31.26
C PRO A 374 -9.23 10.67 31.78
N ALA A 375 -8.47 9.82 32.49
CA ALA A 375 -8.92 8.51 33.00
C ALA A 375 -10.24 8.56 33.81
N GLY A 376 -10.64 9.77 34.27
CA GLY A 376 -11.93 10.01 34.94
C GLY A 376 -13.14 9.99 34.02
N ASP A 377 -13.01 10.29 32.74
CA ASP A 377 -14.16 10.33 31.81
C ASP A 377 -14.59 8.94 31.33
N GLU A 378 -13.67 7.97 31.30
CA GLU A 378 -14.01 6.57 31.02
C GLU A 378 -14.87 5.96 32.14
N ALA A 379 -14.54 6.24 33.39
CA ALA A 379 -15.31 5.81 34.52
C ALA A 379 -16.69 6.49 34.57
N ALA A 380 -16.77 7.76 34.19
CA ALA A 380 -18.03 8.51 34.11
C ALA A 380 -18.90 8.05 32.91
N ALA A 381 -18.29 7.69 31.77
CA ALA A 381 -19.01 7.14 30.61
C ALA A 381 -19.52 5.71 30.89
N GLN A 382 -18.73 4.88 31.57
CA GLN A 382 -19.15 3.53 31.99
C GLN A 382 -20.25 3.59 33.06
N SER A 383 -20.19 4.53 34.03
CA SER A 383 -21.25 4.72 35.01
C SER A 383 -22.55 5.25 34.38
N ARG A 384 -22.48 6.11 33.37
CA ARG A 384 -23.66 6.57 32.61
C ARG A 384 -24.27 5.45 31.75
N LEU A 385 -23.47 4.56 31.17
CA LEU A 385 -23.94 3.39 30.46
C LEU A 385 -24.60 2.38 31.39
N SER A 386 -24.03 2.09 32.55
CA SER A 386 -24.61 1.19 33.55
C SER A 386 -25.89 1.73 34.16
N LEU A 387 -25.98 3.04 34.40
CA LEU A 387 -27.19 3.71 34.86
C LEU A 387 -28.31 3.71 33.80
N ARG A 388 -27.95 3.78 32.54
CA ARG A 388 -28.90 3.73 31.41
C ARG A 388 -29.40 2.32 31.12
N GLU A 389 -28.55 1.30 31.28
CA GLU A 389 -28.97 -0.11 31.23
C GLU A 389 -29.92 -0.50 32.39
N SER A 390 -29.76 0.13 33.54
CA SER A 390 -30.66 -0.07 34.69
C SER A 390 -31.99 0.66 34.57
N SER A 391 -32.10 1.71 33.73
CA SER A 391 -33.31 2.51 33.55
C SER A 391 -34.30 2.01 32.49
N GLY A 392 -33.91 0.99 31.71
CA GLY A 392 -34.81 0.31 30.74
C GLY A 392 -35.30 1.15 29.57
N ASP A 393 -34.64 2.29 29.23
CA ASP A 393 -35.03 3.13 28.09
C ASP A 393 -34.57 2.55 26.75
N PRO A 394 -35.47 2.46 25.74
CA PRO A 394 -35.12 1.94 24.44
C PRO A 394 -34.14 2.89 23.71
N LEU A 395 -33.00 2.35 23.32
CA LEU A 395 -31.92 3.04 22.62
C LEU A 395 -32.42 3.69 21.35
N SER A 396 -32.18 4.99 21.20
CA SER A 396 -32.35 5.69 19.93
C SER A 396 -31.27 5.23 18.92
N LEU A 397 -31.62 5.16 17.61
CA LEU A 397 -30.83 4.59 16.51
C LEU A 397 -29.41 5.16 16.34
N GLY A 398 -29.04 6.27 17.01
CA GLY A 398 -27.69 6.88 16.89
C GLY A 398 -26.57 6.19 17.67
N ASP A 399 -26.87 5.22 18.55
CA ASP A 399 -25.91 4.67 19.52
C ASP A 399 -25.33 3.30 19.12
N ARG A 400 -25.68 2.77 17.94
CA ARG A 400 -25.20 1.45 17.47
C ARG A 400 -23.74 1.47 17.00
N THR A 401 -23.23 2.61 16.57
CA THR A 401 -21.82 2.77 16.21
C THR A 401 -20.90 2.68 17.42
N HIS A 402 -21.34 3.20 18.59
CA HIS A 402 -20.58 3.09 19.84
C HIS A 402 -20.57 1.68 20.45
N ARG A 403 -21.57 0.83 20.16
CA ARG A 403 -21.56 -0.57 20.65
C ARG A 403 -20.55 -1.47 19.93
N ARG A 404 -20.28 -1.24 18.65
CA ARG A 404 -19.27 -2.03 17.92
C ARG A 404 -17.86 -1.74 18.45
N THR A 405 -17.51 -0.47 18.69
CA THR A 405 -16.20 -0.12 19.25
C THR A 405 -16.01 -0.64 20.68
N ALA A 406 -17.07 -0.67 21.51
CA ALA A 406 -17.00 -1.23 22.87
C ALA A 406 -16.87 -2.76 22.90
N GLN A 407 -17.40 -3.45 21.90
CA GLN A 407 -17.30 -4.92 21.77
C GLN A 407 -15.93 -5.35 21.26
N ASP A 408 -15.34 -4.57 20.35
CA ASP A 408 -13.96 -4.77 19.86
C ASP A 408 -12.92 -4.49 20.98
N ASP A 409 -13.16 -3.48 21.84
CA ASP A 409 -12.31 -3.21 23.01
C ASP A 409 -12.42 -4.29 24.11
N ALA A 410 -13.56 -4.99 24.23
CA ALA A 410 -13.72 -6.11 25.16
C ALA A 410 -12.94 -7.37 24.68
N ILE A 411 -12.88 -7.61 23.39
CA ILE A 411 -12.10 -8.72 22.80
C ILE A 411 -10.58 -8.48 23.00
N PHE A 412 -10.14 -7.23 22.92
CA PHE A 412 -8.74 -6.88 23.18
C PHE A 412 -8.30 -6.98 24.64
N ARG A 413 -9.23 -6.80 25.60
CA ARG A 413 -8.93 -6.99 27.05
C ARG A 413 -8.91 -8.45 27.46
N GLY A 414 -9.74 -9.32 26.87
CA GLY A 414 -9.75 -10.75 27.15
C GLY A 414 -8.47 -11.49 26.76
N ALA A 415 -7.68 -10.94 25.84
CA ALA A 415 -6.41 -11.54 25.41
C ALA A 415 -5.21 -11.20 26.33
N LYS A 416 -5.37 -10.30 27.31
CA LYS A 416 -4.28 -9.89 28.21
C LYS A 416 -4.31 -10.57 29.58
N ASP A 417 -5.40 -11.25 29.94
CA ASP A 417 -5.60 -11.84 31.27
C ASP A 417 -5.29 -13.35 31.35
N ASP A 418 -4.84 -13.96 30.26
CA ASP A 418 -4.46 -15.40 30.20
C ASP A 418 -2.95 -15.67 30.37
N GLU A 419 -2.23 -14.84 31.12
CA GLU A 419 -0.91 -15.25 31.63
C GLU A 419 -1.10 -16.11 32.89
N PRO A 420 -0.57 -17.34 32.92
CA PRO A 420 -0.73 -18.22 34.07
C PRO A 420 0.03 -17.68 35.29
N ARG A 421 -0.72 -17.35 36.35
CA ARG A 421 -0.17 -17.08 37.67
C ARG A 421 0.40 -18.38 38.24
N ASP A 422 1.70 -18.55 38.19
CA ASP A 422 2.41 -19.56 38.97
C ASP A 422 2.35 -19.23 40.47
N ALA A 423 1.61 -20.08 41.16
CA ALA A 423 1.54 -20.09 42.63
C ALA A 423 2.58 -21.08 43.14
N THR A 424 3.67 -20.60 43.69
CA THR A 424 4.37 -21.34 44.76
C THR A 424 5.13 -20.40 45.71
N SER A 425 4.49 -20.10 46.81
CA SER A 425 5.14 -19.71 48.06
C SER A 425 5.62 -20.96 48.76
N ARG A 426 6.93 -21.08 49.02
CA ARG A 426 7.53 -21.73 50.21
C ARG A 426 9.03 -21.50 50.25
N GLN A 427 9.49 -20.76 51.21
CA GLN A 427 10.80 -20.75 51.82
C GLN A 427 10.78 -21.70 53.04
N PRO A 428 11.94 -22.03 53.70
CA PRO A 428 13.35 -21.89 53.38
C PRO A 428 14.19 -23.15 53.77
N GLY A 429 15.48 -23.19 53.39
CA GLY A 429 16.39 -24.19 53.92
C GLY A 429 17.81 -24.13 53.38
N HIS A 430 18.73 -23.61 54.18
CA HIS A 430 20.19 -23.69 54.19
C HIS A 430 20.88 -24.83 53.40
N ARG A 431 21.97 -24.51 52.67
CA ARG A 431 23.40 -24.87 52.96
C ARG A 431 24.32 -24.60 51.76
N GLN A 432 25.29 -23.82 52.03
CA GLN A 432 26.76 -23.83 51.73
C GLN A 432 27.29 -24.79 50.66
N GLY A 433 28.13 -24.26 49.76
CA GLY A 433 29.36 -24.95 49.41
C GLY A 433 29.89 -24.74 47.99
N SER A 434 30.97 -23.98 47.90
CA SER A 434 32.14 -24.07 46.98
C SER A 434 32.04 -23.72 45.50
N ALA A 435 32.69 -22.62 45.17
CA ALA A 435 33.40 -22.40 43.90
C ALA A 435 34.69 -23.28 43.86
N PRO A 436 35.57 -23.21 42.84
CA PRO A 436 35.52 -22.65 41.47
C PRO A 436 36.18 -23.61 40.44
N ALA A 437 36.10 -23.30 39.14
CA ALA A 437 37.20 -23.61 38.21
C ALA A 437 37.09 -22.84 36.90
N THR A 438 38.00 -21.96 36.69
CA THR A 438 38.62 -21.43 35.49
C THR A 438 38.81 -22.47 34.38
N TYR A 439 38.59 -22.12 33.13
CA TYR A 439 39.50 -22.39 32.02
C TYR A 439 39.28 -21.33 30.91
N ARG A 440 40.24 -20.78 30.54
CA ARG A 440 41.03 -19.97 29.67
C ARG A 440 41.05 -20.56 28.21
N GLU A 441 41.05 -19.61 27.30
CA GLU A 441 41.83 -19.49 26.07
C GLU A 441 41.93 -20.65 25.07
N GLU A 442 41.68 -20.34 23.81
CA GLU A 442 42.63 -20.04 22.67
C GLU A 442 41.80 -19.98 21.40
N ALA A 443 41.75 -18.90 20.69
CA ALA A 443 42.62 -18.40 19.64
C ALA A 443 42.99 -19.41 18.54
N SER A 444 42.61 -19.07 17.31
CA SER A 444 43.46 -18.90 16.15
C SER A 444 42.90 -19.50 14.83
N PHE A 445 42.88 -18.63 13.83
CA PHE A 445 43.24 -18.83 12.42
C PHE A 445 42.67 -20.01 11.57
N ARG A 446 41.83 -19.76 10.62
CA ARG A 446 42.12 -19.56 9.17
C ARG A 446 40.95 -19.08 8.41
#